data_44bcd03a2b58af67d4e9378a28b4c17c
#
_entry.id   44bcd03a2b58af67d4e9378a28b4c17c
#
_cell.length_a   1.000
_cell.length_b   1.000
_cell.length_c   1.000
_cell.angle_alpha   90.00
_cell.angle_beta   90.00
_cell.angle_gamma   90.00
#
_symmetry.space_group_name_H-M   'P 1'
#
loop_
_entity.id
_entity.type
_entity.pdbx_description
1 polymer ?
#
loop_
_entity_poly.entity_id
_entity_poly.type
_entity_poly.pdbx_seq_one_letter_code
_entity_poly.pdbx_strand_id
1 'polypeptide(L)'
;MERKRTYQQAPQLYDLTTLQKDCNTHHDMGAEKTLSVAQALYEKKYISYPRTGSRYISHDLMEQVYDSRWKIATMSEFKEYGKRFDFGHLNMRCVDDDKVTDHHALIITGVEPEDLNAHEQIVYTMIAGRMLEAFSPRCEKESLVMEATAEDMKFRSRSTTIVNPGWRAVFARKEDAEKDETEANKGTARFAEGEQIPVTGYGTAQRKTLPKPLYTEATLLAAMETCGRNITDEKAKEAMKELGIGTPATRAAIITTLFKRDYIERSGKALIPTEKGLYIYEAVKDMQVANVELTGSWEKTLLQIEQHTLETRSFMHSIESFTSQVTREVLGLKFPAPKQCSFPCPKCGTGKVMIRPKVAKCDNPDCGLLVFRKVLNKELNEQHLEQLLSSGATKVIKGFKGKKGNSFDAAVAFDDEFNVTLAFPEKKRFSSKKR
;
A
#
# COMPACT_ATOMS: atom_id res chain seq x y z
N MET A 1 5.27 -39.01 13.60
CA MET A 1 4.66 -38.24 12.46
C MET A 1 3.28 -37.77 12.83
N GLU A 2 2.95 -36.51 12.51
CA GLU A 2 1.63 -35.94 12.77
C GLU A 2 1.04 -35.43 11.44
N ARG A 3 -0.12 -35.90 11.06
CA ARG A 3 -0.90 -35.42 9.91
C ARG A 3 -2.10 -34.65 10.42
N LYS A 4 -2.28 -33.42 9.92
CA LYS A 4 -3.40 -32.55 10.33
C LYS A 4 -4.04 -31.93 9.10
N ARG A 5 -5.35 -32.11 8.95
CA ARG A 5 -6.14 -31.35 7.98
C ARG A 5 -6.48 -29.99 8.54
N THR A 6 -6.25 -28.96 7.75
CA THR A 6 -6.58 -27.59 8.06
C THR A 6 -7.40 -26.99 6.93
N TYR A 7 -8.23 -26.01 7.27
CA TYR A 7 -9.16 -25.40 6.34
C TYR A 7 -8.91 -23.90 6.30
N GLN A 8 -8.75 -23.36 5.11
CA GLN A 8 -8.66 -21.93 4.90
C GLN A 8 -10.01 -21.45 4.34
N GLN A 9 -10.71 -20.64 5.11
CA GLN A 9 -11.99 -20.09 4.71
C GLN A 9 -11.84 -19.18 3.47
N ALA A 10 -12.88 -19.15 2.64
CA ALA A 10 -12.98 -18.22 1.54
C ALA A 10 -12.92 -16.77 2.07
N PRO A 11 -12.31 -15.84 1.34
CA PRO A 11 -12.35 -14.44 1.71
C PRO A 11 -13.79 -13.92 1.66
N GLN A 12 -14.08 -12.88 2.43
CA GLN A 12 -15.34 -12.16 2.31
C GLN A 12 -15.38 -11.31 1.05
N LEU A 13 -16.53 -10.82 0.68
CA LEU A 13 -16.70 -9.83 -0.38
C LEU A 13 -15.83 -8.59 -0.12
N TYR A 14 -15.61 -7.79 -1.13
CA TYR A 14 -14.86 -6.54 -0.98
C TYR A 14 -15.69 -5.47 -0.27
N ASP A 15 -15.06 -4.82 0.72
CA ASP A 15 -15.27 -3.42 1.03
C ASP A 15 -14.28 -2.56 0.20
N LEU A 16 -14.38 -1.24 0.27
CA LEU A 16 -13.47 -0.35 -0.46
C LEU A 16 -12.01 -0.56 -0.06
N THR A 17 -11.73 -0.68 1.24
CA THR A 17 -10.35 -0.80 1.74
C THR A 17 -9.68 -2.08 1.26
N THR A 18 -10.38 -3.21 1.30
CA THR A 18 -9.83 -4.48 0.82
C THR A 18 -9.65 -4.50 -0.69
N LEU A 19 -10.56 -3.89 -1.46
CA LEU A 19 -10.38 -3.70 -2.90
C LEU A 19 -9.12 -2.86 -3.20
N GLN A 20 -8.94 -1.74 -2.52
CA GLN A 20 -7.76 -0.87 -2.68
C GLN A 20 -6.47 -1.60 -2.35
N LYS A 21 -6.43 -2.39 -1.27
CA LYS A 21 -5.27 -3.20 -0.87
C LYS A 21 -4.90 -4.21 -1.95
N ASP A 22 -5.88 -4.94 -2.47
CA ASP A 22 -5.63 -5.98 -3.47
C ASP A 22 -5.27 -5.38 -4.83
N CYS A 23 -5.91 -4.29 -5.26
CA CYS A 23 -5.52 -3.56 -6.46
C CYS A 23 -4.10 -2.99 -6.37
N ASN A 24 -3.68 -2.49 -5.21
CA ASN A 24 -2.30 -2.05 -5.01
C ASN A 24 -1.31 -3.21 -5.02
N THR A 25 -1.64 -4.32 -4.36
CA THR A 25 -0.75 -5.48 -4.26
C THR A 25 -0.52 -6.14 -5.61
N HIS A 26 -1.59 -6.40 -6.36
CA HIS A 26 -1.55 -7.20 -7.59
C HIS A 26 -1.39 -6.39 -8.87
N HIS A 27 -1.82 -5.13 -8.88
CA HIS A 27 -1.85 -4.29 -10.08
C HIS A 27 -1.13 -2.95 -9.93
N ASP A 28 -0.45 -2.72 -8.80
CA ASP A 28 0.27 -1.47 -8.49
C ASP A 28 -0.62 -0.20 -8.59
N MET A 29 -1.92 -0.37 -8.38
CA MET A 29 -2.90 0.70 -8.45
C MET A 29 -3.04 1.38 -7.09
N GLY A 30 -2.81 2.69 -7.02
CA GLY A 30 -2.96 3.44 -5.77
C GLY A 30 -4.41 3.55 -5.30
N ALA A 31 -4.60 3.79 -4.01
CA ALA A 31 -5.91 3.81 -3.36
C ALA A 31 -6.88 4.85 -3.96
N GLU A 32 -6.40 6.06 -4.24
CA GLU A 32 -7.17 7.13 -4.90
C GLU A 32 -7.62 6.71 -6.30
N LYS A 33 -6.68 6.13 -7.08
CA LYS A 33 -7.00 5.66 -8.44
C LYS A 33 -8.02 4.55 -8.41
N THR A 34 -7.89 3.58 -7.49
CA THR A 34 -8.86 2.49 -7.33
C THR A 34 -10.25 3.03 -7.00
N LEU A 35 -10.36 3.98 -6.07
CA LEU A 35 -11.63 4.62 -5.74
C LEU A 35 -12.24 5.35 -6.96
N SER A 36 -11.44 6.12 -7.66
CA SER A 36 -11.90 6.87 -8.86
C SER A 36 -12.44 5.93 -9.94
N VAL A 37 -11.77 4.80 -10.18
CA VAL A 37 -12.19 3.79 -11.16
C VAL A 37 -13.46 3.06 -10.69
N ALA A 38 -13.53 2.69 -9.41
CA ALA A 38 -14.72 2.07 -8.84
C ALA A 38 -15.93 3.02 -8.89
N GLN A 39 -15.72 4.31 -8.65
CA GLN A 39 -16.76 5.33 -8.77
C GLN A 39 -17.29 5.42 -10.23
N ALA A 40 -16.40 5.40 -11.22
CA ALA A 40 -16.79 5.41 -12.64
C ALA A 40 -17.59 4.14 -13.02
N LEU A 41 -17.19 2.97 -12.52
CA LEU A 41 -17.94 1.71 -12.74
C LEU A 41 -19.33 1.74 -12.09
N TYR A 42 -19.46 2.36 -10.92
CA TYR A 42 -20.75 2.56 -10.24
C TYR A 42 -21.66 3.49 -11.03
N GLU A 43 -21.14 4.61 -11.53
CA GLU A 43 -21.91 5.57 -12.34
C GLU A 43 -22.40 4.95 -13.65
N LYS A 44 -21.62 4.01 -14.22
CA LYS A 44 -22.04 3.16 -15.35
C LYS A 44 -22.98 2.02 -14.93
N LYS A 45 -23.32 1.88 -13.66
CA LYS A 45 -24.18 0.83 -13.08
C LYS A 45 -23.62 -0.61 -13.22
N TYR A 46 -22.32 -0.78 -13.31
CA TYR A 46 -21.69 -2.11 -13.41
C TYR A 46 -21.39 -2.73 -12.05
N ILE A 47 -21.22 -1.93 -11.01
CA ILE A 47 -20.99 -2.39 -9.64
C ILE A 47 -21.89 -1.64 -8.65
N SER A 48 -22.01 -2.19 -7.43
CA SER A 48 -22.66 -1.52 -6.30
C SER A 48 -21.87 -0.30 -5.80
N TYR A 49 -22.44 0.48 -4.89
CA TYR A 49 -21.82 1.71 -4.37
C TYR A 49 -20.45 1.46 -3.75
N PRO A 50 -19.36 2.13 -4.23
CA PRO A 50 -18.00 1.75 -3.89
C PRO A 50 -17.55 2.18 -2.49
N ARG A 51 -18.16 3.19 -1.88
CA ARG A 51 -17.73 3.71 -0.57
C ARG A 51 -18.39 2.95 0.59
N THR A 52 -18.24 1.65 0.60
CA THR A 52 -18.79 0.78 1.65
C THR A 52 -17.67 0.25 2.56
N GLY A 53 -17.98 0.10 3.84
CA GLY A 53 -17.16 -0.61 4.83
C GLY A 53 -17.64 -2.04 5.08
N SER A 54 -18.82 -2.42 4.57
CA SER A 54 -19.35 -3.75 4.76
C SER A 54 -18.72 -4.76 3.78
N ARG A 55 -18.51 -5.97 4.25
CA ARG A 55 -18.09 -7.15 3.47
C ARG A 55 -19.20 -8.18 3.37
N TYR A 56 -20.42 -7.76 3.70
CA TYR A 56 -21.60 -8.59 3.74
C TYR A 56 -22.67 -8.06 2.79
N ILE A 57 -23.57 -8.97 2.37
CA ILE A 57 -24.79 -8.66 1.65
C ILE A 57 -25.97 -9.18 2.45
N SER A 58 -27.15 -8.59 2.22
CA SER A 58 -28.42 -9.07 2.77
C SER A 58 -28.97 -10.26 1.97
N HIS A 59 -29.90 -10.97 2.56
CA HIS A 59 -30.53 -12.15 1.94
C HIS A 59 -31.33 -11.82 0.67
N ASP A 60 -31.92 -10.64 0.60
CA ASP A 60 -32.67 -10.16 -0.57
C ASP A 60 -31.80 -9.97 -1.82
N LEU A 61 -30.49 -9.74 -1.66
CA LEU A 61 -29.55 -9.65 -2.79
C LEU A 61 -29.11 -11.01 -3.35
N MET A 62 -29.52 -12.13 -2.75
CA MET A 62 -29.08 -13.45 -3.20
C MET A 62 -29.56 -13.79 -4.61
N GLU A 63 -30.75 -13.34 -5.02
CA GLU A 63 -31.23 -13.55 -6.38
C GLU A 63 -30.27 -12.90 -7.40
N GLN A 64 -29.88 -11.65 -7.17
CA GLN A 64 -28.91 -10.93 -8.01
C GLN A 64 -27.55 -11.63 -8.03
N VAL A 65 -27.09 -12.16 -6.90
CA VAL A 65 -25.85 -12.93 -6.84
C VAL A 65 -25.97 -14.22 -7.65
N TYR A 66 -27.10 -14.92 -7.55
CA TYR A 66 -27.37 -16.11 -8.33
C TYR A 66 -27.34 -15.86 -9.83
N ASP A 67 -27.90 -14.77 -10.29
CA ASP A 67 -27.92 -14.39 -11.70
C ASP A 67 -26.54 -13.95 -12.21
N SER A 68 -25.80 -13.23 -11.38
CA SER A 68 -24.48 -12.72 -11.73
C SER A 68 -23.42 -13.83 -11.81
N ARG A 69 -23.52 -14.87 -10.99
CA ARG A 69 -22.49 -15.93 -10.90
C ARG A 69 -22.23 -16.66 -12.23
N TRP A 70 -23.27 -16.93 -12.99
CA TRP A 70 -23.14 -17.59 -14.30
C TRP A 70 -22.36 -16.70 -15.27
N LYS A 71 -22.69 -15.41 -15.30
CA LYS A 71 -21.99 -14.42 -16.13
C LYS A 71 -20.52 -14.34 -15.74
N ILE A 72 -20.21 -14.27 -14.43
CA ILE A 72 -18.83 -14.23 -13.94
C ILE A 72 -18.08 -15.52 -14.33
N ALA A 73 -18.67 -16.68 -14.13
CA ALA A 73 -18.02 -17.96 -14.43
C ALA A 73 -17.75 -18.18 -15.93
N THR A 74 -18.47 -17.48 -16.81
CA THR A 74 -18.24 -17.52 -18.27
C THR A 74 -17.23 -16.47 -18.76
N MET A 75 -16.82 -15.52 -17.91
CA MET A 75 -15.74 -14.58 -18.27
C MET A 75 -14.47 -15.33 -18.63
N SER A 76 -13.72 -14.80 -19.60
CA SER A 76 -12.48 -15.44 -20.08
C SER A 76 -11.49 -15.73 -18.95
N GLU A 77 -11.39 -14.83 -18.00
CA GLU A 77 -10.49 -14.89 -16.84
C GLU A 77 -10.84 -16.04 -15.86
N PHE A 78 -12.10 -16.43 -15.77
CA PHE A 78 -12.60 -17.42 -14.82
C PHE A 78 -13.15 -18.70 -15.47
N LYS A 79 -13.06 -18.82 -16.78
CA LYS A 79 -13.65 -19.93 -17.55
C LYS A 79 -13.24 -21.32 -17.05
N GLU A 80 -11.98 -21.51 -16.71
CA GLU A 80 -11.50 -22.81 -16.23
C GLU A 80 -12.01 -23.14 -14.82
N TYR A 81 -12.18 -22.12 -13.98
CA TYR A 81 -12.80 -22.30 -12.67
C TYR A 81 -14.31 -22.51 -12.80
N GLY A 82 -14.99 -21.73 -13.64
CA GLY A 82 -16.43 -21.79 -13.85
C GLY A 82 -16.92 -23.19 -14.28
N LYS A 83 -16.12 -23.93 -15.07
CA LYS A 83 -16.44 -25.33 -15.45
C LYS A 83 -16.52 -26.30 -14.26
N ARG A 84 -15.89 -25.98 -13.14
CA ARG A 84 -15.77 -26.82 -11.94
C ARG A 84 -16.57 -26.28 -10.76
N PHE A 85 -17.13 -25.10 -10.87
CA PHE A 85 -17.82 -24.44 -9.79
C PHE A 85 -19.16 -25.12 -9.49
N ASP A 86 -19.37 -25.51 -8.24
CA ASP A 86 -20.64 -26.08 -7.80
C ASP A 86 -21.64 -24.96 -7.46
N PHE A 87 -22.51 -24.68 -8.38
CA PHE A 87 -23.58 -23.69 -8.21
C PHE A 87 -24.69 -24.12 -7.25
N GLY A 88 -24.72 -25.39 -6.85
CA GLY A 88 -25.73 -25.93 -5.94
C GLY A 88 -25.42 -25.66 -4.46
N HIS A 89 -24.14 -25.45 -4.12
CA HIS A 89 -23.69 -25.34 -2.72
C HIS A 89 -22.80 -24.10 -2.54
N LEU A 90 -23.44 -22.96 -2.34
CA LEU A 90 -22.75 -21.70 -2.10
C LEU A 90 -22.32 -21.54 -0.64
N ASN A 91 -21.13 -20.95 -0.45
CA ASN A 91 -20.65 -20.53 0.86
C ASN A 91 -21.38 -19.25 1.30
N MET A 92 -22.24 -19.35 2.30
CA MET A 92 -23.11 -18.25 2.75
C MET A 92 -22.47 -17.33 3.82
N ARG A 93 -21.17 -17.44 4.08
CA ARG A 93 -20.50 -16.68 5.16
C ARG A 93 -20.58 -15.17 5.02
N CYS A 94 -20.76 -14.64 3.82
CA CYS A 94 -20.88 -13.21 3.54
C CYS A 94 -22.32 -12.74 3.39
N VAL A 95 -23.30 -13.58 3.71
CA VAL A 95 -24.73 -13.21 3.73
C VAL A 95 -25.18 -13.08 5.18
N ASP A 96 -25.45 -11.86 5.60
CA ASP A 96 -25.79 -11.56 6.99
C ASP A 96 -26.40 -10.14 7.07
N ASP A 97 -27.69 -10.06 7.26
CA ASP A 97 -28.44 -8.78 7.26
C ASP A 97 -27.98 -7.85 8.38
N ASP A 98 -27.61 -8.40 9.56
CA ASP A 98 -27.21 -7.63 10.73
C ASP A 98 -25.81 -7.01 10.58
N LYS A 99 -25.01 -7.50 9.62
CA LYS A 99 -23.64 -7.01 9.35
C LYS A 99 -23.54 -6.13 8.12
N VAL A 100 -24.64 -5.89 7.46
CA VAL A 100 -24.73 -4.84 6.44
C VAL A 100 -24.86 -3.51 7.17
N THR A 101 -23.91 -2.60 6.91
CA THR A 101 -23.94 -1.24 7.43
C THR A 101 -24.79 -0.33 6.51
N ASP A 102 -24.42 0.92 6.31
CA ASP A 102 -25.13 1.85 5.42
C ASP A 102 -25.27 1.33 3.99
N HIS A 103 -24.28 0.56 3.53
CA HIS A 103 -24.24 -0.05 2.20
C HIS A 103 -23.71 -1.47 2.32
N HIS A 104 -24.22 -2.38 1.48
CA HIS A 104 -23.70 -3.73 1.36
C HIS A 104 -22.32 -3.78 0.67
N ALA A 105 -21.68 -4.93 0.70
CA ALA A 105 -20.39 -5.18 0.05
C ALA A 105 -20.40 -4.86 -1.46
N LEU A 106 -19.20 -4.73 -2.01
CA LEU A 106 -19.01 -4.53 -3.45
C LEU A 106 -19.36 -5.82 -4.21
N ILE A 107 -20.35 -5.70 -5.08
CA ILE A 107 -20.77 -6.75 -6.01
C ILE A 107 -20.96 -6.16 -7.41
N ILE A 108 -20.91 -7.00 -8.45
CA ILE A 108 -21.35 -6.60 -9.78
C ILE A 108 -22.88 -6.65 -9.85
N THR A 109 -23.46 -5.76 -10.67
CA THR A 109 -24.92 -5.62 -10.79
C THR A 109 -25.54 -6.64 -11.75
N GLY A 110 -24.71 -7.37 -12.51
CA GLY A 110 -25.19 -8.24 -13.60
C GLY A 110 -25.43 -7.52 -14.92
N VAL A 111 -25.29 -6.19 -14.96
CA VAL A 111 -25.23 -5.44 -16.23
C VAL A 111 -23.93 -5.79 -16.93
N GLU A 112 -24.03 -6.18 -18.21
CA GLU A 112 -22.86 -6.53 -19.01
C GLU A 112 -22.07 -5.24 -19.35
N PRO A 113 -20.78 -5.15 -18.98
CA PRO A 113 -20.03 -3.93 -19.24
C PRO A 113 -19.65 -3.83 -20.72
N GLU A 114 -19.86 -2.63 -21.27
CA GLU A 114 -19.41 -2.23 -22.58
C GLU A 114 -18.22 -1.26 -22.46
N ASP A 115 -17.22 -1.39 -23.31
CA ASP A 115 -16.10 -0.46 -23.47
C ASP A 115 -15.35 -0.11 -22.17
N LEU A 116 -14.95 -1.11 -21.38
CA LEU A 116 -14.09 -0.91 -20.22
C LEU A 116 -12.67 -0.55 -20.63
N ASN A 117 -12.14 0.54 -20.09
CA ASN A 117 -10.70 0.80 -20.19
C ASN A 117 -9.89 -0.19 -19.32
N ALA A 118 -8.57 -0.24 -19.51
CA ALA A 118 -7.71 -1.21 -18.84
C ALA A 118 -7.82 -1.18 -17.29
N HIS A 119 -7.98 0.00 -16.68
CA HIS A 119 -8.13 0.11 -15.23
C HIS A 119 -9.53 -0.33 -14.78
N GLU A 120 -10.55 0.01 -15.53
CA GLU A 120 -11.93 -0.43 -15.27
C GLU A 120 -12.03 -1.95 -15.37
N GLN A 121 -11.41 -2.55 -16.40
CA GLN A 121 -11.34 -4.00 -16.54
C GLN A 121 -10.69 -4.67 -15.32
N ILE A 122 -9.57 -4.13 -14.83
CA ILE A 122 -8.89 -4.65 -13.63
C ILE A 122 -9.84 -4.62 -12.43
N VAL A 123 -10.43 -3.46 -12.12
CA VAL A 123 -11.28 -3.31 -10.93
C VAL A 123 -12.53 -4.15 -11.03
N TYR A 124 -13.17 -4.20 -12.21
CA TYR A 124 -14.36 -5.04 -12.44
C TYR A 124 -14.03 -6.52 -12.28
N THR A 125 -12.94 -7.00 -12.89
CA THR A 125 -12.47 -8.40 -12.77
C THR A 125 -12.13 -8.75 -11.32
N MET A 126 -11.51 -7.84 -10.56
CA MET A 126 -11.21 -8.06 -9.14
C MET A 126 -12.49 -8.25 -8.32
N ILE A 127 -13.51 -7.40 -8.53
CA ILE A 127 -14.80 -7.51 -7.82
C ILE A 127 -15.53 -8.80 -8.23
N ALA A 128 -15.63 -9.09 -9.52
CA ALA A 128 -16.27 -10.29 -10.04
C ALA A 128 -15.59 -11.57 -9.52
N GLY A 129 -14.26 -11.63 -9.60
CA GLY A 129 -13.49 -12.77 -9.09
C GLY A 129 -13.62 -12.95 -7.57
N ARG A 130 -13.65 -11.84 -6.80
CA ARG A 130 -13.89 -11.90 -5.36
C ARG A 130 -15.29 -12.44 -5.02
N MET A 131 -16.30 -12.15 -5.83
CA MET A 131 -17.61 -12.77 -5.66
C MET A 131 -17.53 -14.29 -5.85
N LEU A 132 -16.85 -14.79 -6.89
CA LEU A 132 -16.63 -16.23 -7.04
C LEU A 132 -15.85 -16.82 -5.85
N GLU A 133 -14.76 -16.16 -5.39
CA GLU A 133 -14.01 -16.61 -4.22
C GLU A 133 -14.90 -16.71 -2.98
N ALA A 134 -15.67 -15.66 -2.68
CA ALA A 134 -16.46 -15.55 -1.46
C ALA A 134 -17.54 -16.64 -1.35
N PHE A 135 -18.16 -16.99 -2.47
CA PHE A 135 -19.20 -18.02 -2.53
C PHE A 135 -18.66 -19.43 -2.80
N SER A 136 -17.35 -19.59 -2.96
CA SER A 136 -16.68 -20.86 -3.20
C SER A 136 -16.45 -21.66 -1.92
N PRO A 137 -16.23 -22.99 -2.03
CA PRO A 137 -15.82 -23.82 -0.91
C PRO A 137 -14.50 -23.36 -0.30
N ARG A 138 -14.31 -23.67 0.99
CA ARG A 138 -13.03 -23.48 1.67
C ARG A 138 -11.89 -24.26 1.01
N CYS A 139 -10.67 -23.76 1.09
CA CYS A 139 -9.49 -24.49 0.69
C CYS A 139 -9.11 -25.50 1.77
N GLU A 140 -8.86 -26.76 1.38
CA GLU A 140 -8.43 -27.84 2.27
C GLU A 140 -6.95 -28.11 2.08
N LYS A 141 -6.22 -28.10 3.20
CA LYS A 141 -4.78 -28.37 3.25
C LYS A 141 -4.50 -29.53 4.19
N GLU A 142 -3.53 -30.35 3.84
CA GLU A 142 -2.95 -31.35 4.74
C GLU A 142 -1.55 -30.91 5.13
N SER A 143 -1.31 -30.75 6.41
CA SER A 143 0.01 -30.50 6.97
C SER A 143 0.56 -31.79 7.55
N LEU A 144 1.78 -32.14 7.14
CA LEU A 144 2.56 -33.26 7.70
C LEU A 144 3.72 -32.67 8.49
N VAL A 145 3.78 -32.98 9.76
CA VAL A 145 4.91 -32.66 10.64
C VAL A 145 5.67 -33.95 10.91
N MET A 146 6.94 -33.93 10.60
CA MET A 146 7.88 -35.02 10.92
C MET A 146 8.88 -34.54 11.96
N GLU A 147 9.09 -35.35 12.99
CA GLU A 147 10.19 -35.20 13.91
C GLU A 147 11.12 -36.39 13.76
N ALA A 148 12.40 -36.12 13.57
CA ALA A 148 13.49 -37.10 13.56
C ALA A 148 14.42 -36.80 14.72
N THR A 149 14.96 -37.85 15.34
CA THR A 149 15.91 -37.74 16.45
C THR A 149 17.23 -38.36 16.00
N ALA A 150 18.32 -37.65 16.15
CA ALA A 150 19.66 -38.17 15.96
C ALA A 150 20.47 -37.83 17.22
N GLU A 151 20.80 -38.86 18.02
CA GLU A 151 21.34 -38.71 19.35
C GLU A 151 20.45 -37.80 20.22
N ASP A 152 20.97 -36.70 20.76
CA ASP A 152 20.23 -35.75 21.59
C ASP A 152 19.56 -34.63 20.78
N MET A 153 19.74 -34.60 19.45
CA MET A 153 19.20 -33.55 18.59
C MET A 153 17.87 -33.94 17.97
N LYS A 154 16.92 -32.99 18.02
CA LYS A 154 15.61 -33.12 17.35
C LYS A 154 15.56 -32.25 16.10
N PHE A 155 15.20 -32.87 15.01
CA PHE A 155 14.97 -32.20 13.72
C PHE A 155 13.49 -32.23 13.41
N ARG A 156 12.93 -31.09 13.00
CA ARG A 156 11.52 -30.95 12.66
C ARG A 156 11.37 -30.47 11.23
N SER A 157 10.62 -31.19 10.44
CA SER A 157 10.22 -30.79 9.10
C SER A 157 8.70 -30.67 9.03
N ARG A 158 8.23 -29.66 8.31
CA ARG A 158 6.80 -29.46 8.05
C ARG A 158 6.59 -29.31 6.56
N SER A 159 5.64 -30.07 6.03
CA SER A 159 5.14 -29.88 4.68
C SER A 159 3.65 -29.61 4.70
N THR A 160 3.17 -28.83 3.74
CA THR A 160 1.75 -28.53 3.58
C THR A 160 1.38 -28.74 2.12
N THR A 161 0.37 -29.56 1.89
CA THR A 161 -0.14 -29.88 0.56
C THR A 161 -1.59 -29.42 0.45
N ILE A 162 -1.96 -28.80 -0.65
CA ILE A 162 -3.34 -28.45 -0.95
C ILE A 162 -4.04 -29.71 -1.44
N VAL A 163 -5.07 -30.17 -0.69
CA VAL A 163 -5.89 -31.33 -1.04
C VAL A 163 -7.03 -30.89 -1.96
N ASN A 164 -7.69 -29.78 -1.60
CA ASN A 164 -8.71 -29.16 -2.43
C ASN A 164 -8.48 -27.65 -2.44
N PRO A 165 -8.19 -27.04 -3.58
CA PRO A 165 -7.91 -25.62 -3.65
C PRO A 165 -9.11 -24.73 -3.29
N GLY A 166 -10.35 -25.21 -3.49
CA GLY A 166 -11.55 -24.42 -3.24
C GLY A 166 -11.48 -23.05 -3.91
N TRP A 167 -11.78 -21.98 -3.16
CA TRP A 167 -11.77 -20.59 -3.63
C TRP A 167 -10.43 -20.12 -4.23
N ARG A 168 -9.30 -20.69 -3.81
CA ARG A 168 -7.97 -20.31 -4.34
C ARG A 168 -7.78 -20.62 -5.82
N ALA A 169 -8.61 -21.53 -6.36
CA ALA A 169 -8.57 -21.85 -7.78
C ALA A 169 -9.17 -20.76 -8.68
N VAL A 170 -9.91 -19.80 -8.13
CA VAL A 170 -10.54 -18.71 -8.91
C VAL A 170 -9.50 -17.90 -9.66
N PHE A 171 -8.55 -17.31 -8.95
CA PHE A 171 -7.45 -16.56 -9.56
C PHE A 171 -6.21 -17.42 -9.84
N ALA A 172 -6.07 -18.57 -9.19
CA ALA A 172 -4.91 -19.47 -9.30
C ALA A 172 -3.55 -18.73 -9.19
N ARG A 173 -3.42 -17.81 -8.24
CA ARG A 173 -2.27 -16.91 -8.09
C ARG A 173 -1.00 -17.71 -7.77
N LYS A 174 0.06 -17.50 -8.56
CA LYS A 174 1.36 -18.15 -8.35
C LYS A 174 1.98 -17.83 -6.99
N GLU A 175 1.81 -16.60 -6.51
CA GLU A 175 2.31 -16.14 -5.20
C GLU A 175 1.75 -16.95 -4.03
N ASP A 176 0.52 -17.43 -4.16
CA ASP A 176 -0.11 -18.28 -3.16
C ASP A 176 0.45 -19.71 -3.20
N ALA A 177 0.79 -20.20 -4.38
CA ALA A 177 1.43 -21.50 -4.55
C ALA A 177 2.87 -21.49 -4.03
N GLU A 178 3.64 -20.44 -4.31
CA GLU A 178 5.03 -20.29 -3.83
C GLU A 178 5.12 -20.18 -2.30
N LYS A 179 4.18 -19.49 -1.65
CA LYS A 179 4.12 -19.45 -0.18
C LYS A 179 3.86 -20.83 0.43
N ASP A 180 3.00 -21.62 -0.18
CA ASP A 180 2.75 -22.99 0.29
C ASP A 180 3.92 -23.93 -0.04
N GLU A 181 4.61 -23.73 -1.18
CA GLU A 181 5.78 -24.52 -1.56
C GLU A 181 7.03 -24.20 -0.73
N THR A 182 7.22 -22.97 -0.26
CA THR A 182 8.32 -22.62 0.64
C THR A 182 8.16 -23.22 2.03
N GLU A 183 6.94 -23.55 2.44
CA GLU A 183 6.66 -24.33 3.64
C GLU A 183 6.75 -25.83 3.40
N ALA A 184 6.65 -26.28 2.15
CA ALA A 184 6.70 -27.69 1.77
C ALA A 184 8.14 -28.14 1.48
N ASN A 185 8.77 -28.78 2.45
CA ASN A 185 9.95 -29.56 2.20
C ASN A 185 9.56 -30.76 1.30
N LYS A 186 9.89 -30.71 0.00
CA LYS A 186 9.48 -31.66 -1.04
C LYS A 186 9.84 -33.14 -0.78
N GLY A 187 10.50 -33.45 0.33
CA GLY A 187 10.98 -34.77 0.69
C GLY A 187 10.23 -35.51 1.80
N THR A 188 9.40 -34.81 2.59
CA THR A 188 8.84 -35.38 3.83
C THR A 188 7.74 -36.45 3.64
N ALA A 189 7.11 -36.50 2.49
CA ALA A 189 5.99 -37.41 2.24
C ALA A 189 6.35 -38.89 2.02
N ARG A 190 7.65 -39.22 2.02
CA ARG A 190 8.16 -40.55 1.59
C ARG A 190 8.56 -41.47 2.76
N PHE A 191 8.55 -40.99 3.99
CA PHE A 191 9.03 -41.75 5.14
C PHE A 191 7.89 -42.31 5.98
N ALA A 192 8.11 -43.48 6.57
CA ALA A 192 7.18 -44.10 7.50
C ALA A 192 7.54 -43.74 8.96
N GLU A 193 6.58 -43.91 9.87
CA GLU A 193 6.84 -43.72 11.30
C GLU A 193 7.74 -44.85 11.84
N GLY A 194 8.80 -44.50 12.57
CA GLY A 194 9.80 -45.43 13.07
C GLY A 194 10.87 -45.84 12.06
N GLU A 195 10.83 -45.32 10.83
CA GLU A 195 11.83 -45.58 9.81
C GLU A 195 13.19 -44.97 10.21
N GLN A 196 14.26 -45.75 10.05
CA GLN A 196 15.62 -45.27 10.25
C GLN A 196 16.14 -44.67 8.93
N ILE A 197 16.49 -43.39 8.98
CA ILE A 197 16.95 -42.63 7.82
C ILE A 197 18.42 -42.34 7.98
N PRO A 198 19.27 -42.71 7.01
CA PRO A 198 20.70 -42.41 7.09
C PRO A 198 20.94 -40.90 6.93
N VAL A 199 21.68 -40.31 7.85
CA VAL A 199 22.15 -38.94 7.73
C VAL A 199 23.27 -38.86 6.74
N THR A 200 23.02 -38.30 5.55
CA THR A 200 24.00 -38.17 4.48
C THR A 200 24.87 -36.91 4.58
N GLY A 201 24.43 -35.94 5.34
CA GLY A 201 25.17 -34.71 5.57
C GLY A 201 24.45 -33.80 6.56
N TYR A 202 25.20 -32.98 7.25
CA TYR A 202 24.65 -31.96 8.16
C TYR A 202 25.40 -30.65 8.01
N GLY A 203 24.77 -29.55 8.39
CA GLY A 203 25.40 -28.24 8.34
C GLY A 203 24.59 -27.21 9.13
N THR A 204 25.23 -26.13 9.50
CA THR A 204 24.60 -24.99 10.12
C THR A 204 24.58 -23.81 9.15
N ALA A 205 23.45 -23.14 9.03
CA ALA A 205 23.33 -21.91 8.22
C ALA A 205 23.09 -20.72 9.16
N GLN A 206 24.05 -19.79 9.17
CA GLN A 206 23.86 -18.53 9.87
C GLN A 206 22.96 -17.63 9.04
N ARG A 207 21.84 -17.18 9.62
CA ARG A 207 20.92 -16.23 9.01
C ARG A 207 20.81 -14.98 9.87
N LYS A 208 20.68 -13.82 9.23
CA LYS A 208 20.38 -12.57 9.90
C LYS A 208 18.88 -12.27 9.76
N THR A 209 18.27 -11.78 10.82
CA THR A 209 16.92 -11.21 10.73
C THR A 209 16.94 -9.97 9.83
N LEU A 210 15.93 -9.85 9.00
CA LEU A 210 15.75 -8.66 8.16
C LEU A 210 14.87 -7.65 8.90
N PRO A 211 15.08 -6.35 8.69
CA PRO A 211 14.16 -5.33 9.18
C PRO A 211 12.78 -5.52 8.54
N LYS A 212 11.74 -4.97 9.18
CA LYS A 212 10.41 -4.94 8.57
C LYS A 212 10.47 -4.22 7.23
N PRO A 213 9.76 -4.71 6.19
CA PRO A 213 9.71 -4.01 4.92
C PRO A 213 9.06 -2.63 5.08
N LEU A 214 9.43 -1.70 4.21
CA LEU A 214 8.79 -0.40 4.14
C LEU A 214 7.30 -0.56 3.79
N TYR A 215 6.48 0.40 4.20
CA TYR A 215 5.07 0.40 3.85
C TYR A 215 4.87 0.56 2.35
N THR A 216 3.87 -0.13 1.83
CA THR A 216 3.21 0.15 0.55
C THR A 216 1.87 0.83 0.85
N GLU A 217 1.15 1.33 -0.14
CA GLU A 217 -0.21 1.84 0.11
C GLU A 217 -1.12 0.76 0.70
N ALA A 218 -1.03 -0.48 0.22
CA ALA A 218 -1.80 -1.61 0.75
C ALA A 218 -1.51 -1.87 2.23
N THR A 219 -0.23 -1.91 2.62
CA THR A 219 0.14 -2.16 4.01
C THR A 219 -0.11 -0.95 4.91
N LEU A 220 -0.04 0.28 4.39
CA LEU A 220 -0.43 1.49 5.12
C LEU A 220 -1.94 1.51 5.36
N LEU A 221 -2.77 1.20 4.36
CA LEU A 221 -4.21 1.05 4.54
C LEU A 221 -4.55 -0.01 5.60
N ALA A 222 -3.85 -1.16 5.58
CA ALA A 222 -4.02 -2.19 6.60
C ALA A 222 -3.62 -1.69 8.01
N ALA A 223 -2.54 -0.91 8.13
CA ALA A 223 -2.12 -0.31 9.38
C ALA A 223 -3.14 0.72 9.88
N MET A 224 -3.69 1.56 9.00
CA MET A 224 -4.76 2.50 9.35
C MET A 224 -6.03 1.78 9.83
N GLU A 225 -6.41 0.69 9.17
CA GLU A 225 -7.57 -0.13 9.54
C GLU A 225 -7.40 -0.82 10.90
N THR A 226 -6.18 -1.24 11.25
CA THR A 226 -5.91 -2.06 12.44
C THR A 226 -5.09 -1.33 13.51
N CYS A 227 -4.96 -0.01 13.44
CA CYS A 227 -4.12 0.77 14.37
C CYS A 227 -4.53 0.61 15.83
N GLY A 228 -5.80 0.34 16.11
CA GLY A 228 -6.32 0.08 17.45
C GLY A 228 -5.75 -1.18 18.13
N ARG A 229 -5.14 -2.12 17.38
CA ARG A 229 -4.56 -3.34 17.97
C ARG A 229 -3.38 -3.09 18.90
N ASN A 230 -2.69 -1.98 18.74
CA ASN A 230 -1.52 -1.60 19.54
C ASN A 230 -1.88 -0.69 20.72
N ILE A 231 -3.14 -0.37 20.93
CA ILE A 231 -3.63 0.43 22.04
C ILE A 231 -3.62 -0.42 23.32
N THR A 232 -3.06 0.14 24.38
CA THR A 232 -2.94 -0.54 25.69
C THR A 232 -4.21 -0.45 26.53
N ASP A 233 -4.99 0.61 26.38
CA ASP A 233 -6.30 0.76 27.02
C ASP A 233 -7.34 -0.13 26.33
N GLU A 234 -7.86 -1.13 27.06
CA GLU A 234 -8.80 -2.12 26.50
C GLU A 234 -10.12 -1.49 26.01
N LYS A 235 -10.58 -0.39 26.62
CA LYS A 235 -11.82 0.30 26.19
C LYS A 235 -11.59 1.11 24.93
N ALA A 236 -10.46 1.81 24.84
CA ALA A 236 -10.06 2.53 23.63
C ALA A 236 -9.75 1.55 22.50
N LYS A 237 -9.15 0.42 22.81
CA LYS A 237 -8.88 -0.67 21.85
C LYS A 237 -10.18 -1.26 21.29
N GLU A 238 -11.17 -1.50 22.12
CA GLU A 238 -12.48 -2.02 21.68
C GLU A 238 -13.19 -1.00 20.78
N ALA A 239 -13.17 0.30 21.14
CA ALA A 239 -13.75 1.37 20.32
C ALA A 239 -13.03 1.53 18.96
N MET A 240 -11.73 1.28 18.90
CA MET A 240 -10.94 1.36 17.65
C MET A 240 -10.90 0.06 16.84
N LYS A 241 -11.42 -1.04 17.38
CA LYS A 241 -11.34 -2.36 16.76
C LYS A 241 -12.03 -2.42 15.39
N GLU A 242 -13.09 -1.67 15.22
CA GLU A 242 -13.89 -1.63 13.99
C GLU A 242 -13.68 -0.37 13.15
N LEU A 243 -13.14 0.71 13.72
CA LEU A 243 -13.08 2.02 13.10
C LEU A 243 -11.71 2.32 12.43
N GLY A 244 -10.60 2.07 13.12
CA GLY A 244 -9.27 2.44 12.65
C GLY A 244 -9.07 3.95 12.51
N ILE A 245 -8.02 4.37 11.79
CA ILE A 245 -7.79 5.75 11.39
C ILE A 245 -8.47 6.01 10.04
N GLY A 246 -9.38 6.96 10.02
CA GLY A 246 -10.20 7.28 8.85
C GLY A 246 -11.20 6.15 8.52
N THR A 247 -12.21 6.49 7.77
CA THR A 247 -13.18 5.54 7.22
C THR A 247 -12.69 4.96 5.89
N PRO A 248 -13.25 3.88 5.38
CA PRO A 248 -12.93 3.38 4.04
C PRO A 248 -12.99 4.48 2.96
N ALA A 249 -13.97 5.39 3.05
CA ALA A 249 -14.13 6.50 2.10
C ALA A 249 -13.04 7.58 2.21
N THR A 250 -12.39 7.76 3.36
CA THR A 250 -11.48 8.89 3.63
C THR A 250 -10.00 8.50 3.63
N ARG A 251 -9.65 7.22 3.84
CA ARG A 251 -8.26 6.77 3.92
C ARG A 251 -7.43 7.13 2.68
N ALA A 252 -8.00 6.94 1.48
CA ALA A 252 -7.32 7.31 0.23
C ALA A 252 -7.00 8.81 0.18
N ALA A 253 -7.93 9.66 0.57
CA ALA A 253 -7.73 11.12 0.61
C ALA A 253 -6.66 11.54 1.63
N ILE A 254 -6.58 10.85 2.78
CA ILE A 254 -5.51 11.06 3.78
C ILE A 254 -4.15 10.76 3.14
N ILE A 255 -3.98 9.59 2.53
CA ILE A 255 -2.72 9.20 1.87
C ILE A 255 -2.36 10.20 0.75
N THR A 256 -3.34 10.57 -0.08
CA THR A 256 -3.15 11.58 -1.13
C THR A 256 -2.71 12.92 -0.57
N THR A 257 -3.23 13.32 0.59
CA THR A 257 -2.83 14.55 1.27
C THR A 257 -1.38 14.49 1.75
N LEU A 258 -0.91 13.34 2.25
CA LEU A 258 0.49 13.17 2.62
C LEU A 258 1.43 13.37 1.41
N PHE A 259 1.07 12.82 0.25
CA PHE A 259 1.81 13.05 -1.01
C PHE A 259 1.75 14.51 -1.47
N LYS A 260 0.57 15.12 -1.50
CA LYS A 260 0.39 16.53 -1.94
C LYS A 260 1.18 17.53 -1.07
N ARG A 261 1.38 17.19 0.20
CA ARG A 261 2.14 18.02 1.14
C ARG A 261 3.63 17.69 1.17
N ASP A 262 4.08 16.76 0.33
CA ASP A 262 5.46 16.25 0.30
C ASP A 262 5.93 15.70 1.66
N TYR A 263 5.05 15.02 2.40
CA TYR A 263 5.43 14.34 3.64
C TYR A 263 5.94 12.92 3.39
N ILE A 264 5.46 12.29 2.33
CA ILE A 264 5.89 10.99 1.86
C ILE A 264 6.11 11.02 0.35
N GLU A 265 6.99 10.16 -0.14
CA GLU A 265 7.25 9.92 -1.56
C GLU A 265 7.26 8.42 -1.88
N ARG A 266 7.21 8.08 -3.17
CA ARG A 266 7.27 6.69 -3.64
C ARG A 266 8.67 6.32 -4.10
N SER A 267 9.15 5.16 -3.62
CA SER A 267 10.33 4.50 -4.18
C SER A 267 9.90 3.11 -4.68
N GLY A 268 9.58 3.01 -5.96
CA GLY A 268 8.87 1.85 -6.50
C GLY A 268 7.49 1.71 -5.83
N LYS A 269 7.21 0.54 -5.26
CA LYS A 269 5.98 0.30 -4.49
C LYS A 269 6.06 0.80 -3.04
N ALA A 270 7.26 1.06 -2.53
CA ALA A 270 7.46 1.47 -1.14
C ALA A 270 7.16 2.96 -0.93
N LEU A 271 6.65 3.27 0.25
CA LEU A 271 6.44 4.63 0.74
C LEU A 271 7.61 5.02 1.63
N ILE A 272 8.21 6.17 1.34
CA ILE A 272 9.35 6.71 2.09
C ILE A 272 8.95 8.07 2.66
N PRO A 273 9.20 8.33 3.96
CA PRO A 273 9.03 9.67 4.49
C PRO A 273 10.10 10.60 3.89
N THR A 274 9.68 11.80 3.53
CA THR A 274 10.61 12.87 3.11
C THR A 274 11.23 13.51 4.35
N GLU A 275 12.29 14.33 4.17
CA GLU A 275 12.86 15.14 5.27
C GLU A 275 11.79 16.05 5.89
N LYS A 276 10.93 16.64 5.08
CA LYS A 276 9.81 17.46 5.55
C LYS A 276 8.81 16.64 6.35
N GLY A 277 8.52 15.41 5.92
CA GLY A 277 7.64 14.48 6.65
C GLY A 277 8.21 14.10 8.00
N LEU A 278 9.50 13.75 8.05
CA LEU A 278 10.21 13.44 9.30
C LEU A 278 10.23 14.65 10.23
N TYR A 279 10.47 15.85 9.69
CA TYR A 279 10.46 17.08 10.47
C TYR A 279 9.10 17.35 11.12
N ILE A 280 8.00 17.23 10.38
CA ILE A 280 6.66 17.39 10.93
C ILE A 280 6.36 16.29 11.97
N TYR A 281 6.75 15.04 11.69
CA TYR A 281 6.58 13.95 12.64
C TYR A 281 7.28 14.24 13.98
N GLU A 282 8.56 14.66 13.94
CA GLU A 282 9.30 15.01 15.15
C GLU A 282 8.67 16.18 15.93
N ALA A 283 8.03 17.12 15.23
CA ALA A 283 7.34 18.23 15.86
C ALA A 283 6.04 17.84 16.57
N VAL A 284 5.31 16.81 16.05
CA VAL A 284 3.96 16.51 16.53
C VAL A 284 3.84 15.16 17.26
N LYS A 285 4.85 14.28 17.20
CA LYS A 285 4.78 12.89 17.69
C LYS A 285 4.38 12.76 19.17
N ASP A 286 4.77 13.75 19.99
CA ASP A 286 4.51 13.78 21.43
C ASP A 286 3.26 14.63 21.79
N MET A 287 2.56 15.20 20.78
CA MET A 287 1.36 15.97 20.99
C MET A 287 0.11 15.07 21.07
N GLN A 288 -0.88 15.50 21.84
CA GLN A 288 -2.14 14.76 21.95
C GLN A 288 -2.85 14.59 20.59
N VAL A 289 -2.72 15.56 19.67
CA VAL A 289 -3.32 15.48 18.32
C VAL A 289 -2.79 14.30 17.50
N ALA A 290 -1.59 13.79 17.80
CA ALA A 290 -0.99 12.62 17.14
C ALA A 290 -1.34 11.29 17.84
N ASN A 291 -2.05 11.34 18.97
CA ASN A 291 -2.39 10.15 19.73
C ASN A 291 -3.60 9.42 19.12
N VAL A 292 -3.40 8.15 18.76
CA VAL A 292 -4.45 7.29 18.19
C VAL A 292 -5.57 7.02 19.22
N GLU A 293 -5.23 6.95 20.52
CA GLU A 293 -6.21 6.74 21.60
C GLU A 293 -7.24 7.86 21.69
N LEU A 294 -6.87 9.08 21.31
CA LEU A 294 -7.79 10.22 21.26
C LEU A 294 -8.95 9.97 20.27
N THR A 295 -8.63 9.46 19.08
CA THR A 295 -9.65 9.12 18.08
C THR A 295 -10.62 8.07 18.64
N GLY A 296 -10.11 7.01 19.24
CA GLY A 296 -10.92 5.97 19.87
C GLY A 296 -11.80 6.50 21.00
N SER A 297 -11.29 7.43 21.82
CA SER A 297 -12.06 8.10 22.88
C SER A 297 -13.22 8.94 22.31
N TRP A 298 -12.98 9.67 21.24
CA TRP A 298 -14.03 10.47 20.61
C TRP A 298 -15.10 9.63 19.94
N GLU A 299 -14.72 8.58 19.20
CA GLU A 299 -15.67 7.66 18.59
C GLU A 299 -16.55 6.97 19.63
N LYS A 300 -15.96 6.55 20.75
CA LYS A 300 -16.74 6.01 21.89
C LYS A 300 -17.74 7.04 22.43
N THR A 301 -17.32 8.29 22.54
CA THR A 301 -18.20 9.38 23.02
C THR A 301 -19.32 9.67 22.04
N LEU A 302 -19.04 9.65 20.72
CA LEU A 302 -20.06 9.78 19.69
C LEU A 302 -21.07 8.64 19.73
N LEU A 303 -20.64 7.41 19.94
CA LEU A 303 -21.52 6.26 20.13
C LEU A 303 -22.43 6.42 21.37
N GLN A 304 -21.90 6.98 22.45
CA GLN A 304 -22.70 7.27 23.65
C GLN A 304 -23.77 8.35 23.38
N ILE A 305 -23.48 9.33 22.53
CA ILE A 305 -24.47 10.34 22.10
C ILE A 305 -25.54 9.69 21.25
N GLU A 306 -25.17 8.83 20.29
CA GLU A 306 -26.10 8.06 19.45
C GLU A 306 -27.05 7.20 20.31
N GLN A 307 -26.51 6.57 21.36
CA GLN A 307 -27.27 5.77 22.34
C GLN A 307 -28.06 6.61 23.36
N HIS A 308 -28.04 7.94 23.24
CA HIS A 308 -28.69 8.88 24.19
C HIS A 308 -28.21 8.74 25.66
N THR A 309 -26.98 8.22 25.88
CA THR A 309 -26.36 8.07 27.20
C THR A 309 -25.46 9.24 27.59
N LEU A 310 -25.14 10.12 26.65
CA LEU A 310 -24.36 11.33 26.85
C LEU A 310 -24.97 12.52 26.08
N GLU A 311 -24.94 13.70 26.70
CA GLU A 311 -25.39 14.93 26.05
C GLU A 311 -24.37 15.49 25.06
N THR A 312 -24.80 15.86 23.87
CA THR A 312 -23.98 16.48 22.81
C THR A 312 -23.21 17.71 23.30
N ARG A 313 -23.84 18.52 24.18
CA ARG A 313 -23.20 19.74 24.72
C ARG A 313 -21.93 19.46 25.51
N SER A 314 -21.90 18.38 26.28
CA SER A 314 -20.71 17.96 27.03
C SER A 314 -19.56 17.60 26.10
N PHE A 315 -19.84 16.89 25.01
CA PHE A 315 -18.85 16.55 23.98
C PHE A 315 -18.31 17.79 23.28
N MET A 316 -19.18 18.72 22.87
CA MET A 316 -18.79 19.97 22.22
C MET A 316 -17.85 20.80 23.08
N HIS A 317 -18.13 20.93 24.38
CA HIS A 317 -17.26 21.63 25.33
C HIS A 317 -15.87 20.96 25.44
N SER A 318 -15.82 19.63 25.40
CA SER A 318 -14.55 18.90 25.38
C SER A 318 -13.73 19.19 24.13
N ILE A 319 -14.38 19.25 22.95
CA ILE A 319 -13.73 19.58 21.67
C ILE A 319 -13.19 21.02 21.68
N GLU A 320 -13.96 21.98 22.19
CA GLU A 320 -13.54 23.40 22.31
C GLU A 320 -12.29 23.54 23.20
N SER A 321 -12.31 22.87 24.37
CA SER A 321 -11.19 22.84 25.29
C SER A 321 -9.95 22.21 24.67
N PHE A 322 -10.10 21.07 24.02
CA PHE A 322 -9.04 20.37 23.30
C PHE A 322 -8.45 21.23 22.17
N THR A 323 -9.33 21.86 21.34
CA THR A 323 -8.89 22.73 20.24
C THR A 323 -8.07 23.91 20.77
N SER A 324 -8.52 24.52 21.86
CA SER A 324 -7.80 25.63 22.51
C SER A 324 -6.43 25.18 23.05
N GLN A 325 -6.35 23.97 23.62
CA GLN A 325 -5.10 23.41 24.11
C GLN A 325 -4.12 23.15 22.96
N VAL A 326 -4.54 22.39 21.93
CA VAL A 326 -3.69 22.05 20.78
C VAL A 326 -3.23 23.30 20.04
N THR A 327 -4.10 24.31 19.91
CA THR A 327 -3.72 25.57 19.30
C THR A 327 -2.56 26.25 20.06
N ARG A 328 -2.62 26.28 21.38
CA ARG A 328 -1.54 26.82 22.21
C ARG A 328 -0.25 26.01 22.11
N GLU A 329 -0.36 24.68 22.10
CA GLU A 329 0.79 23.79 21.93
C GLU A 329 1.47 24.04 20.56
N VAL A 330 0.70 24.08 19.47
CA VAL A 330 1.24 24.35 18.12
C VAL A 330 1.86 25.73 17.99
N LEU A 331 1.24 26.76 18.55
CA LEU A 331 1.81 28.12 18.55
C LEU A 331 3.07 28.23 19.38
N GLY A 332 3.23 27.37 20.41
CA GLY A 332 4.42 27.27 21.24
C GLY A 332 5.58 26.49 20.61
N LEU A 333 5.34 25.75 19.51
CA LEU A 333 6.38 24.98 18.83
C LEU A 333 7.44 25.92 18.28
N LYS A 334 8.65 25.77 18.78
CA LYS A 334 9.84 26.40 18.19
C LYS A 334 10.35 25.47 17.09
N PHE A 335 9.92 25.74 15.88
CA PHE A 335 10.48 25.04 14.72
C PHE A 335 11.95 25.46 14.57
N PRO A 336 12.93 24.54 14.66
CA PRO A 336 14.28 24.88 14.23
C PRO A 336 14.15 25.36 12.78
N ALA A 337 14.78 26.49 12.49
CA ALA A 337 14.81 26.95 11.10
C ALA A 337 15.25 25.77 10.21
N PRO A 338 14.56 25.51 9.09
CA PRO A 338 14.98 24.45 8.19
C PRO A 338 16.47 24.61 7.94
N LYS A 339 17.27 23.54 8.04
CA LYS A 339 18.69 23.58 7.69
C LYS A 339 18.73 24.14 6.28
N GLN A 340 19.01 25.45 6.17
CA GLN A 340 19.19 26.08 4.88
C GLN A 340 20.52 25.54 4.36
N CYS A 341 20.48 24.53 3.49
CA CYS A 341 21.66 24.12 2.77
C CYS A 341 22.15 25.36 2.01
N SER A 342 23.29 25.87 2.42
CA SER A 342 23.94 27.02 1.77
C SER A 342 25.32 26.59 1.30
N PHE A 343 25.64 26.93 0.07
CA PHE A 343 26.92 26.63 -0.55
C PHE A 343 27.66 27.96 -0.87
N PRO A 344 29.01 27.98 -0.85
CA PRO A 344 29.74 29.15 -1.36
C PRO A 344 29.28 29.48 -2.78
N CYS A 345 29.10 30.75 -3.07
CA CYS A 345 28.67 31.18 -4.41
C CYS A 345 29.81 31.04 -5.41
N PRO A 346 29.70 30.22 -6.46
CA PRO A 346 30.78 30.05 -7.44
C PRO A 346 30.98 31.32 -8.32
N LYS A 347 29.94 32.17 -8.43
CA LYS A 347 30.00 33.36 -9.27
C LYS A 347 30.71 34.54 -8.59
N CYS A 348 30.38 34.86 -7.35
CA CYS A 348 30.98 36.03 -6.66
C CYS A 348 32.01 35.67 -5.61
N GLY A 349 32.12 34.42 -5.19
CA GLY A 349 33.06 33.94 -4.18
C GLY A 349 32.82 34.45 -2.74
N THR A 350 32.01 35.49 -2.56
CA THR A 350 31.78 36.16 -1.25
C THR A 350 30.43 35.82 -0.63
N GLY A 351 29.39 35.61 -1.47
CA GLY A 351 28.05 35.27 -1.01
C GLY A 351 27.83 33.75 -0.82
N LYS A 352 26.69 33.41 -0.23
CA LYS A 352 26.23 32.02 -0.08
C LYS A 352 25.01 31.79 -0.94
N VAL A 353 24.97 30.67 -1.64
CA VAL A 353 23.80 30.23 -2.40
C VAL A 353 22.83 29.50 -1.47
N MET A 354 21.68 30.11 -1.26
CA MET A 354 20.61 29.59 -0.45
C MET A 354 19.67 28.71 -1.30
N ILE A 355 19.52 27.44 -0.95
CA ILE A 355 18.61 26.55 -1.63
C ILE A 355 17.18 26.75 -1.09
N ARG A 356 16.25 27.04 -1.99
CA ARG A 356 14.82 27.19 -1.75
C ARG A 356 14.04 26.14 -2.54
N PRO A 357 12.75 25.91 -2.27
CA PRO A 357 11.97 24.85 -2.95
C PRO A 357 11.98 24.90 -4.49
N LYS A 358 12.05 26.10 -5.09
CA LYS A 358 12.00 26.26 -6.55
C LYS A 358 13.31 26.77 -7.17
N VAL A 359 14.15 27.39 -6.37
CA VAL A 359 15.36 28.08 -6.85
C VAL A 359 16.49 27.96 -5.83
N ALA A 360 17.74 28.01 -6.31
CA ALA A 360 18.91 28.31 -5.50
C ALA A 360 19.40 29.66 -5.91
N LYS A 361 19.56 30.61 -4.94
CA LYS A 361 19.89 32.01 -5.18
C LYS A 361 21.00 32.47 -4.23
N CYS A 362 21.93 33.25 -4.75
CA CYS A 362 22.95 33.94 -3.94
C CYS A 362 22.30 34.98 -3.03
N ASP A 363 22.75 35.05 -1.80
CA ASP A 363 22.32 36.06 -0.80
C ASP A 363 22.94 37.45 -1.04
N ASN A 364 24.05 37.53 -1.80
CA ASN A 364 24.64 38.80 -2.22
C ASN A 364 23.74 39.44 -3.30
N PRO A 365 23.14 40.61 -3.03
CA PRO A 365 22.22 41.28 -3.96
C PRO A 365 22.86 41.64 -5.30
N ASP A 366 24.18 41.96 -5.30
CA ASP A 366 24.90 42.36 -6.49
C ASP A 366 25.38 41.20 -7.38
N CYS A 367 25.28 39.98 -6.89
CA CYS A 367 25.77 38.80 -7.60
C CYS A 367 24.82 38.30 -8.71
N GLY A 368 23.51 38.29 -8.46
CA GLY A 368 22.49 37.89 -9.41
C GLY A 368 22.48 36.41 -9.76
N LEU A 369 23.29 35.52 -9.12
CA LEU A 369 23.25 34.09 -9.38
C LEU A 369 21.90 33.52 -8.97
N LEU A 370 21.20 32.89 -9.94
CA LEU A 370 19.90 32.24 -9.76
C LEU A 370 19.87 30.93 -10.53
N VAL A 371 19.65 29.81 -9.85
CA VAL A 371 19.53 28.50 -10.42
C VAL A 371 18.11 27.99 -10.18
N PHE A 372 17.36 27.73 -11.25
CA PHE A 372 16.06 27.06 -11.14
C PHE A 372 16.24 25.58 -10.88
N ARG A 373 15.55 25.03 -9.87
CA ARG A 373 15.61 23.59 -9.57
C ARG A 373 14.99 22.74 -10.66
N LYS A 374 14.08 23.27 -11.46
CA LYS A 374 13.47 22.55 -12.56
C LYS A 374 14.15 22.89 -13.88
N VAL A 375 14.86 21.92 -14.44
CA VAL A 375 15.50 22.00 -15.77
C VAL A 375 14.77 21.05 -16.72
N LEU A 376 14.07 21.58 -17.72
CA LEU A 376 13.13 20.83 -18.58
C LEU A 376 12.09 20.11 -17.72
N ASN A 377 12.08 18.77 -17.79
CA ASN A 377 11.18 17.90 -17.05
C ASN A 377 11.79 17.31 -15.75
N LYS A 378 13.04 17.68 -15.40
CA LYS A 378 13.75 17.14 -14.24
C LYS A 378 13.87 18.19 -13.15
N GLU A 379 13.68 17.77 -11.91
CA GLU A 379 13.97 18.55 -10.73
C GLU A 379 15.37 18.19 -10.21
N LEU A 380 16.19 19.20 -9.99
CA LEU A 380 17.53 19.06 -9.41
C LEU A 380 17.37 18.88 -7.89
N ASN A 381 17.79 17.73 -7.38
CA ASN A 381 17.86 17.49 -5.94
C ASN A 381 19.07 18.24 -5.32
N GLU A 382 19.20 18.18 -4.00
CA GLU A 382 20.29 18.88 -3.29
C GLU A 382 21.67 18.39 -3.70
N GLN A 383 21.86 17.10 -3.94
CA GLN A 383 23.12 16.54 -4.44
C GLN A 383 23.49 17.05 -5.83
N HIS A 384 22.51 17.23 -6.72
CA HIS A 384 22.75 17.83 -8.03
C HIS A 384 23.15 19.31 -7.89
N LEU A 385 22.50 20.06 -7.00
CA LEU A 385 22.83 21.45 -6.74
C LEU A 385 24.22 21.59 -6.07
N GLU A 386 24.55 20.73 -5.12
CA GLU A 386 25.87 20.65 -4.51
C GLU A 386 26.97 20.43 -5.56
N GLN A 387 26.79 19.43 -6.45
CA GLN A 387 27.75 19.17 -7.55
C GLN A 387 27.86 20.39 -8.48
N LEU A 388 26.74 20.96 -8.89
CA LEU A 388 26.72 22.13 -9.77
C LEU A 388 27.42 23.34 -9.14
N LEU A 389 27.15 23.63 -7.86
CA LEU A 389 27.72 24.78 -7.15
C LEU A 389 29.19 24.56 -6.75
N SER A 390 29.61 23.33 -6.48
CA SER A 390 30.98 23.03 -6.04
C SER A 390 31.94 22.75 -7.20
N SER A 391 31.48 22.11 -8.27
CA SER A 391 32.34 21.72 -9.40
C SER A 391 31.94 22.26 -10.76
N GLY A 392 30.94 23.16 -10.79
CA GLY A 392 30.45 23.78 -12.03
C GLY A 392 29.57 22.88 -12.91
N ALA A 393 29.50 21.56 -12.62
CA ALA A 393 28.69 20.62 -13.38
C ALA A 393 28.22 19.45 -12.53
N THR A 394 27.04 18.88 -12.85
CA THR A 394 26.55 17.65 -12.24
C THR A 394 27.13 16.43 -12.94
N LYS A 395 27.01 15.25 -12.31
CA LYS A 395 27.09 13.97 -13.03
C LYS A 395 25.95 13.90 -14.05
N VAL A 396 26.09 12.97 -15.03
CA VAL A 396 25.05 12.75 -16.05
C VAL A 396 23.74 12.32 -15.38
N ILE A 397 22.70 13.11 -15.60
CA ILE A 397 21.34 12.87 -15.14
C ILE A 397 20.56 12.20 -16.31
N LYS A 398 19.94 11.06 -16.03
CA LYS A 398 19.25 10.27 -17.05
C LYS A 398 17.81 10.74 -17.27
N GLY A 399 17.33 10.63 -18.51
CA GLY A 399 15.92 10.75 -18.84
C GLY A 399 15.36 12.17 -18.87
N PHE A 400 16.12 13.16 -19.34
CA PHE A 400 15.56 14.43 -19.77
C PHE A 400 14.63 14.22 -20.97
N LYS A 401 13.56 15.02 -21.06
CA LYS A 401 12.68 15.02 -22.24
C LYS A 401 12.90 16.27 -23.06
N GLY A 402 13.27 16.09 -24.30
CA GLY A 402 13.39 17.19 -25.28
C GLY A 402 12.01 17.70 -25.74
N LYS A 403 12.00 18.82 -26.43
CA LYS A 403 10.77 19.45 -26.98
C LYS A 403 9.94 18.51 -27.89
N LYS A 404 10.57 17.52 -28.53
CA LYS A 404 9.91 16.50 -29.37
C LYS A 404 9.57 15.21 -28.62
N GLY A 405 9.65 15.20 -27.29
CA GLY A 405 9.33 14.02 -26.45
C GLY A 405 10.43 12.95 -26.33
N ASN A 406 11.51 13.05 -27.09
CA ASN A 406 12.62 12.10 -27.04
C ASN A 406 13.35 12.20 -25.70
N SER A 407 13.69 11.04 -25.11
CA SER A 407 14.47 10.96 -23.88
C SER A 407 15.98 11.02 -24.20
N PHE A 408 16.75 11.75 -23.36
CA PHE A 408 18.19 11.85 -23.48
C PHE A 408 18.84 12.03 -22.10
N ASP A 409 20.13 11.74 -22.01
CA ASP A 409 20.92 11.88 -20.79
C ASP A 409 21.90 13.05 -20.98
N ALA A 410 22.02 13.92 -19.96
CA ALA A 410 22.90 15.07 -19.98
C ALA A 410 23.35 15.43 -18.56
N ALA A 411 24.50 16.10 -18.44
CA ALA A 411 24.87 16.80 -17.22
C ALA A 411 24.29 18.22 -17.26
N VAL A 412 24.01 18.78 -16.08
CA VAL A 412 23.67 20.18 -15.92
C VAL A 412 24.95 20.93 -15.55
N ALA A 413 25.31 21.96 -16.28
CA ALA A 413 26.54 22.72 -16.07
C ALA A 413 26.31 24.22 -16.13
N PHE A 414 27.21 25.02 -15.56
CA PHE A 414 27.27 26.45 -15.79
C PHE A 414 28.02 26.78 -17.08
N ASP A 415 27.53 27.75 -17.81
CA ASP A 415 28.34 28.43 -18.84
C ASP A 415 29.26 29.50 -18.22
N ASP A 416 30.03 30.21 -19.06
CA ASP A 416 30.97 31.25 -18.62
C ASP A 416 30.29 32.43 -17.90
N GLU A 417 28.98 32.62 -18.09
CA GLU A 417 28.17 33.63 -17.44
C GLU A 417 27.42 33.12 -16.19
N PHE A 418 27.64 31.89 -15.80
CA PHE A 418 26.93 31.16 -14.74
C PHE A 418 25.43 30.93 -15.01
N ASN A 419 25.02 30.87 -16.28
CA ASN A 419 23.70 30.34 -16.62
C ASN A 419 23.71 28.82 -16.66
N VAL A 420 22.55 28.23 -16.35
CA VAL A 420 22.40 26.76 -16.34
C VAL A 420 22.20 26.22 -17.76
N THR A 421 23.11 25.37 -18.20
CA THR A 421 23.10 24.72 -19.52
C THR A 421 23.15 23.21 -19.39
N LEU A 422 22.92 22.51 -20.53
CA LEU A 422 23.02 21.05 -20.62
C LEU A 422 24.33 20.68 -21.32
N ALA A 423 25.18 19.93 -20.60
CA ALA A 423 26.40 19.36 -21.16
C ALA A 423 26.15 17.89 -21.57
N PHE A 424 26.43 17.55 -22.80
CA PHE A 424 26.25 16.19 -23.31
C PHE A 424 27.55 15.40 -23.19
N PRO A 425 27.52 14.14 -22.77
CA PRO A 425 28.73 13.31 -22.72
C PRO A 425 29.25 13.10 -24.15
N GLU A 426 30.56 13.23 -24.30
CA GLU A 426 31.22 12.95 -25.58
C GLU A 426 30.92 11.51 -26.02
N LYS A 427 30.37 11.34 -27.22
CA LYS A 427 30.18 10.02 -27.83
C LYS A 427 31.56 9.42 -28.08
N LYS A 428 31.96 8.41 -27.31
CA LYS A 428 33.10 7.59 -27.69
C LYS A 428 32.87 7.02 -29.09
N ARG A 429 33.58 7.52 -30.08
CA ARG A 429 33.62 6.93 -31.43
C ARG A 429 34.21 5.52 -31.31
N PHE A 430 33.34 4.53 -31.39
CA PHE A 430 33.81 3.16 -31.63
C PHE A 430 34.45 3.14 -33.03
N SER A 431 35.79 3.05 -33.08
CA SER A 431 36.48 2.76 -34.30
C SER A 431 36.13 1.32 -34.72
N SER A 432 35.33 1.18 -35.74
CA SER A 432 35.11 -0.10 -36.39
C SER A 432 36.44 -0.55 -37.02
N LYS A 433 37.21 -1.42 -36.37
CA LYS A 433 38.22 -2.20 -37.07
C LYS A 433 37.47 -3.17 -37.98
N LYS A 434 37.51 -2.87 -39.28
CA LYS A 434 37.25 -3.87 -40.33
C LYS A 434 38.21 -5.04 -40.17
N ARG A 435 37.68 -6.22 -40.09
CA ARG A 435 38.29 -7.47 -40.60
C ARG A 435 37.29 -8.13 -41.53
#